data_71a9a33e7cb78ef4a6cad2f480c209bb
#
_entry.id   71a9a33e7cb78ef4a6cad2f480c209bb
#
_cell.length_a   1.000
_cell.length_b   1.000
_cell.length_c   1.000
_cell.angle_alpha   90.00
_cell.angle_beta   90.00
_cell.angle_gamma   90.00
#
_symmetry.space_group_name_H-M   'P 1'
#
loop_
_entity.id
_entity.type
_entity.pdbx_description
1 polymer ?
#
loop_
_entity_poly.entity_id
_entity_poly.type
_entity_poly.pdbx_seq_one_letter_code
_entity_poly.pdbx_strand_id
1 'polypeptide(L)'
;LRMVNEQDFQKCMKLNLYSAVEAIKGYQESLKKNKGSIVLFSTVAAQRGFTNHAIIASAKAAVEGLTVSLAAEFAPNIRVNCVAPSLTKSKIAEPMLKNTAIAEGIAKAHPLKRLGEGKDSAALAKFLLTEDSSWVTGQIIAVDGGRSKLS
;
A
#
# COMPACT_ATOMS: atom_id res chain seq x y z
N LEU A 1 12.07 -17.96 5.06
CA LEU A 1 12.44 -18.29 3.67
C LEU A 1 12.44 -19.79 3.35
N ARG A 2 12.52 -20.71 4.35
CA ARG A 2 12.62 -22.16 4.08
C ARG A 2 11.49 -22.77 3.25
N MET A 3 10.29 -22.17 3.29
CA MET A 3 9.10 -22.67 2.58
C MET A 3 8.70 -21.78 1.39
N VAL A 4 9.61 -20.94 0.93
CA VAL A 4 9.36 -19.96 -0.12
C VAL A 4 10.33 -20.19 -1.26
N ASN A 5 9.83 -20.27 -2.48
CA ASN A 5 10.61 -20.47 -3.69
C ASN A 5 10.60 -19.21 -4.59
N GLU A 6 11.40 -19.23 -5.64
CA GLU A 6 11.51 -18.14 -6.61
C GLU A 6 10.17 -17.84 -7.30
N GLN A 7 9.39 -18.86 -7.60
CA GLN A 7 8.09 -18.70 -8.28
C GLN A 7 7.09 -17.92 -7.42
N ASP A 8 7.14 -18.08 -6.09
CA ASP A 8 6.29 -17.32 -5.16
C ASP A 8 6.63 -15.82 -5.22
N PHE A 9 7.92 -15.48 -5.27
CA PHE A 9 8.37 -14.10 -5.47
C PHE A 9 7.92 -13.55 -6.81
N GLN A 10 8.16 -14.28 -7.90
CA GLN A 10 7.78 -13.87 -9.25
C GLN A 10 6.27 -13.62 -9.36
N LYS A 11 5.45 -14.53 -8.83
CA LYS A 11 3.99 -14.40 -8.81
C LYS A 11 3.54 -13.17 -8.02
N CYS A 12 4.13 -12.94 -6.85
CA CYS A 12 3.80 -11.78 -6.02
C CYS A 12 4.20 -10.47 -6.70
N MET A 13 5.39 -10.40 -7.31
CA MET A 13 5.86 -9.24 -8.07
C MET A 13 4.95 -8.98 -9.29
N LYS A 14 4.59 -10.03 -10.03
CA LYS A 14 3.70 -9.91 -11.18
C LYS A 14 2.35 -9.32 -10.78
N LEU A 15 1.78 -9.81 -9.68
CA LEU A 15 0.46 -9.37 -9.21
C LEU A 15 0.49 -7.94 -8.62
N ASN A 16 1.54 -7.56 -7.91
CA ASN A 16 1.56 -6.31 -7.15
C ASN A 16 2.27 -5.15 -7.87
N LEU A 17 3.39 -5.44 -8.54
CA LEU A 17 4.19 -4.41 -9.20
C LEU A 17 3.90 -4.32 -10.70
N TYR A 18 4.05 -5.42 -11.43
CA TYR A 18 3.93 -5.37 -12.89
C TYR A 18 2.51 -5.04 -13.35
N SER A 19 1.48 -5.54 -12.65
CA SER A 19 0.09 -5.15 -12.94
C SER A 19 -0.16 -3.65 -12.76
N ALA A 20 0.45 -3.03 -11.75
CA ALA A 20 0.38 -1.58 -11.56
C ALA A 20 1.08 -0.82 -12.69
N VAL A 21 2.27 -1.26 -13.09
CA VAL A 21 3.01 -0.66 -14.22
C VAL A 21 2.18 -0.72 -15.51
N GLU A 22 1.61 -1.89 -15.84
CA GLU A 22 0.80 -2.04 -17.06
C GLU A 22 -0.47 -1.18 -17.03
N ALA A 23 -1.14 -1.10 -15.88
CA ALA A 23 -2.30 -0.22 -15.73
C ALA A 23 -1.91 1.27 -15.92
N ILE A 24 -0.83 1.70 -15.28
CA ILE A 24 -0.35 3.09 -15.39
C ILE A 24 0.01 3.42 -16.85
N LYS A 25 0.75 2.55 -17.55
CA LYS A 25 1.08 2.71 -18.97
C LYS A 25 -0.16 2.88 -19.83
N GLY A 26 -1.19 2.08 -19.56
CA GLY A 26 -2.44 2.14 -20.34
C GLY A 26 -3.22 3.45 -20.17
N TYR A 27 -3.07 4.14 -19.05
CA TYR A 27 -3.80 5.38 -18.76
C TYR A 27 -2.94 6.64 -18.75
N GLN A 28 -1.63 6.54 -18.96
CA GLN A 28 -0.66 7.63 -18.78
C GLN A 28 -1.03 8.89 -19.58
N GLU A 29 -1.34 8.75 -20.86
CA GLU A 29 -1.67 9.90 -21.72
C GLU A 29 -2.96 10.61 -21.26
N SER A 30 -3.98 9.84 -20.85
CA SER A 30 -5.21 10.41 -20.33
C SER A 30 -4.98 11.12 -19.00
N LEU A 31 -4.21 10.51 -18.11
CA LEU A 31 -3.84 11.11 -16.81
C LEU A 31 -3.06 12.41 -17.01
N LYS A 32 -2.09 12.42 -17.93
CA LYS A 32 -1.29 13.61 -18.25
C LYS A 32 -2.15 14.75 -18.79
N LYS A 33 -3.04 14.45 -19.73
CA LYS A 33 -3.95 15.43 -20.34
C LYS A 33 -4.85 16.09 -19.29
N ASN A 34 -5.30 15.32 -18.29
CA ASN A 34 -6.26 15.76 -17.28
C ASN A 34 -5.63 16.16 -15.95
N LYS A 35 -4.29 16.29 -15.87
CA LYS A 35 -3.56 16.54 -14.62
C LYS A 35 -3.97 15.58 -13.50
N GLY A 36 -4.00 14.29 -13.83
CA GLY A 36 -4.56 13.24 -12.98
C GLY A 36 -3.76 12.94 -11.73
N SER A 37 -4.27 12.00 -10.95
CA SER A 37 -3.61 11.48 -9.75
C SER A 37 -3.63 9.96 -9.75
N ILE A 38 -2.54 9.36 -9.28
CA ILE A 38 -2.38 7.92 -9.10
C ILE A 38 -2.21 7.64 -7.61
N VAL A 39 -2.98 6.68 -7.11
CA VAL A 39 -2.81 6.17 -5.75
C VAL A 39 -2.50 4.68 -5.83
N LEU A 40 -1.32 4.32 -5.35
CA LEU A 40 -0.88 2.93 -5.19
C LEU A 40 -1.10 2.46 -3.75
N PHE A 41 -1.12 1.15 -3.56
CA PHE A 41 -1.28 0.55 -2.23
C PHE A 41 -0.08 -0.32 -1.88
N SER A 42 0.62 0.06 -0.80
CA SER A 42 1.66 -0.72 -0.15
C SER A 42 1.15 -1.39 1.14
N THR A 43 1.99 -1.54 2.10
CA THR A 43 1.71 -2.02 3.46
C THR A 43 2.79 -1.50 4.40
N VAL A 44 2.47 -1.25 5.66
CA VAL A 44 3.51 -0.93 6.66
C VAL A 44 4.59 -2.02 6.80
N ALA A 45 4.29 -3.24 6.36
CA ALA A 45 5.27 -4.33 6.33
C ALA A 45 6.42 -4.11 5.33
N ALA A 46 6.29 -3.18 4.39
CA ALA A 46 7.37 -2.81 3.48
C ALA A 46 8.49 -2.03 4.20
N GLN A 47 8.14 -1.28 5.25
CA GLN A 47 9.07 -0.41 5.98
C GLN A 47 9.40 -0.95 7.38
N ARG A 48 8.51 -1.75 7.97
CA ARG A 48 8.70 -2.38 9.29
C ARG A 48 8.74 -3.89 9.14
N GLY A 49 9.77 -4.54 9.70
CA GLY A 49 9.91 -6.00 9.66
C GLY A 49 8.78 -6.72 10.39
N PHE A 50 8.21 -7.72 9.73
CA PHE A 50 7.26 -8.66 10.31
C PHE A 50 7.67 -10.08 9.92
N THR A 51 7.51 -11.03 10.86
CA THR A 51 7.79 -12.44 10.59
C THR A 51 6.90 -12.94 9.45
N ASN A 52 7.46 -13.76 8.56
CA ASN A 52 6.78 -14.38 7.41
C ASN A 52 6.25 -13.40 6.33
N HIS A 53 6.76 -12.17 6.27
CA HIS A 53 6.31 -11.17 5.29
C HIS A 53 7.31 -10.93 4.14
N ALA A 54 8.40 -11.71 4.04
CA ALA A 54 9.47 -11.44 3.08
C ALA A 54 8.97 -11.22 1.63
N ILE A 55 8.08 -12.07 1.12
CA ILE A 55 7.56 -11.97 -0.25
C ILE A 55 6.76 -10.69 -0.44
N ILE A 56 5.73 -10.51 0.39
CA ILE A 56 4.81 -9.38 0.22
C ILE A 56 5.48 -8.04 0.57
N ALA A 57 6.35 -8.02 1.59
CA ALA A 57 7.10 -6.83 1.95
C ALA A 57 8.02 -6.38 0.81
N SER A 58 8.75 -7.31 0.17
CA SER A 58 9.61 -7.01 -0.98
C SER A 58 8.81 -6.46 -2.17
N ALA A 59 7.68 -7.09 -2.52
CA ALA A 59 6.84 -6.64 -3.62
C ALA A 59 6.22 -5.26 -3.34
N LYS A 60 5.81 -5.01 -2.12
CA LYS A 60 5.22 -3.72 -1.72
C LYS A 60 6.27 -2.61 -1.55
N ALA A 61 7.48 -2.93 -1.12
CA ALA A 61 8.60 -1.99 -1.15
C ALA A 61 8.95 -1.56 -2.59
N ALA A 62 8.87 -2.48 -3.55
CA ALA A 62 9.02 -2.15 -4.97
C ALA A 62 7.92 -1.20 -5.46
N VAL A 63 6.68 -1.35 -4.99
CA VAL A 63 5.58 -0.40 -5.28
C VAL A 63 5.85 0.98 -4.67
N GLU A 64 6.45 1.06 -3.48
CA GLU A 64 6.86 2.34 -2.87
C GLU A 64 7.95 3.02 -3.69
N GLY A 65 8.98 2.27 -4.12
CA GLY A 65 10.02 2.77 -5.01
C GLY A 65 9.45 3.26 -6.35
N LEU A 66 8.52 2.50 -6.94
CA LEU A 66 7.78 2.91 -8.14
C LEU A 66 7.02 4.23 -7.93
N THR A 67 6.36 4.38 -6.78
CA THR A 67 5.62 5.61 -6.43
C THR A 67 6.51 6.84 -6.48
N VAL A 68 7.66 6.80 -5.83
CA VAL A 68 8.60 7.93 -5.76
C VAL A 68 9.18 8.25 -7.15
N SER A 69 9.58 7.21 -7.89
CA SER A 69 10.16 7.37 -9.22
C SER A 69 9.16 7.98 -10.20
N LEU A 70 7.92 7.47 -10.23
CA LEU A 70 6.87 8.00 -11.11
C LEU A 70 6.41 9.40 -10.69
N ALA A 71 6.40 9.72 -9.40
CA ALA A 71 6.11 11.07 -8.94
C ALA A 71 7.11 12.09 -9.49
N ALA A 72 8.40 11.75 -9.52
CA ALA A 72 9.44 12.59 -10.09
C ALA A 72 9.34 12.67 -11.63
N GLU A 73 9.08 11.53 -12.28
CA GLU A 73 9.02 11.44 -13.75
C GLU A 73 7.78 12.15 -14.33
N PHE A 74 6.64 12.08 -13.64
CA PHE A 74 5.37 12.59 -14.14
C PHE A 74 5.04 14.01 -13.71
N ALA A 75 5.78 14.57 -12.76
CA ALA A 75 5.60 15.97 -12.36
C ALA A 75 5.86 16.92 -13.56
N PRO A 76 5.15 18.03 -13.68
CA PRO A 76 4.06 18.51 -12.82
C PRO A 76 2.65 18.02 -13.25
N ASN A 77 2.56 17.08 -14.18
CA ASN A 77 1.30 16.75 -14.86
C ASN A 77 0.47 15.69 -14.13
N ILE A 78 1.11 14.74 -13.43
CA ILE A 78 0.41 13.68 -12.70
C ILE A 78 1.03 13.57 -11.30
N ARG A 79 0.18 13.54 -10.27
CA ARG A 79 0.61 13.25 -8.91
C ARG A 79 0.57 11.73 -8.66
N VAL A 80 1.56 11.22 -7.95
CA VAL A 80 1.64 9.79 -7.62
C VAL A 80 1.93 9.64 -6.14
N ASN A 81 1.05 8.96 -5.43
CA ASN A 81 1.18 8.71 -3.99
C ASN A 81 0.86 7.26 -3.65
N CYS A 82 1.22 6.83 -2.46
CA CYS A 82 0.99 5.47 -1.98
C CYS A 82 0.36 5.47 -0.58
N VAL A 83 -0.66 4.65 -0.40
CA VAL A 83 -1.27 4.36 0.90
C VAL A 83 -0.65 3.06 1.43
N ALA A 84 -0.14 3.07 2.66
CA ALA A 84 0.45 1.92 3.33
C ALA A 84 -0.38 1.49 4.55
N PRO A 85 -1.37 0.60 4.41
CA PRO A 85 -2.19 0.14 5.52
C PRO A 85 -1.44 -0.83 6.43
N SER A 86 -1.86 -0.90 7.71
CA SER A 86 -1.66 -2.07 8.55
C SER A 86 -2.77 -3.09 8.33
N LEU A 87 -2.84 -4.13 9.18
CA LEU A 87 -3.84 -5.17 9.05
C LEU A 87 -5.25 -4.58 9.07
N THR A 88 -5.93 -4.80 7.96
CA THR A 88 -7.28 -4.27 7.69
C THR A 88 -8.24 -5.44 7.49
N LYS A 89 -9.45 -5.34 8.05
CA LYS A 89 -10.52 -6.32 7.83
C LYS A 89 -10.85 -6.42 6.34
N SER A 90 -10.59 -7.58 5.75
CA SER A 90 -10.79 -7.83 4.33
C SER A 90 -10.93 -9.33 4.08
N LYS A 91 -11.43 -9.73 2.90
CA LYS A 91 -11.50 -11.14 2.51
C LYS A 91 -10.14 -11.85 2.56
N ILE A 92 -9.07 -11.16 2.20
CA ILE A 92 -7.70 -11.73 2.25
C ILE A 92 -7.25 -11.95 3.70
N ALA A 93 -7.62 -11.08 4.62
CA ALA A 93 -7.26 -11.19 6.04
C ALA A 93 -8.17 -12.16 6.81
N GLU A 94 -9.34 -12.51 6.27
CA GLU A 94 -10.35 -13.33 6.95
C GLU A 94 -9.81 -14.64 7.55
N PRO A 95 -8.96 -15.44 6.87
CA PRO A 95 -8.45 -16.69 7.45
C PRO A 95 -7.67 -16.46 8.76
N MET A 96 -6.92 -15.37 8.84
CA MET A 96 -6.18 -14.99 10.05
C MET A 96 -7.11 -14.41 11.12
N LEU A 97 -8.14 -13.67 10.73
CA LEU A 97 -9.08 -13.01 11.62
C LEU A 97 -10.13 -13.95 12.20
N LYS A 98 -10.31 -15.16 11.66
CA LYS A 98 -11.16 -16.22 12.26
C LYS A 98 -10.68 -16.66 13.65
N ASN A 99 -9.39 -16.54 13.92
CA ASN A 99 -8.87 -16.74 15.27
C ASN A 99 -8.99 -15.44 16.07
N THR A 100 -9.99 -15.37 16.94
CA THR A 100 -10.31 -14.17 17.73
C THR A 100 -9.14 -13.73 18.61
N ALA A 101 -8.41 -14.66 19.21
CA ALA A 101 -7.25 -14.33 20.06
C ALA A 101 -6.12 -13.67 19.25
N ILE A 102 -5.87 -14.14 18.02
CA ILE A 102 -4.91 -13.51 17.10
C ILE A 102 -5.40 -12.13 16.71
N ALA A 103 -6.66 -12.00 16.30
CA ALA A 103 -7.25 -10.73 15.90
C ALA A 103 -7.19 -9.67 17.01
N GLU A 104 -7.54 -10.06 18.24
CA GLU A 104 -7.46 -9.20 19.42
C GLU A 104 -6.01 -8.82 19.76
N GLY A 105 -5.08 -9.78 19.73
CA GLY A 105 -3.66 -9.52 19.95
C GLY A 105 -3.11 -8.49 18.97
N ILE A 106 -3.46 -8.61 17.68
CA ILE A 106 -3.05 -7.65 16.67
C ILE A 106 -3.73 -6.29 16.88
N ALA A 107 -5.03 -6.27 17.22
CA ALA A 107 -5.74 -5.03 17.54
C ALA A 107 -5.12 -4.29 18.71
N LYS A 108 -4.79 -5.00 19.81
CA LYS A 108 -4.10 -4.45 20.99
C LYS A 108 -2.72 -3.90 20.69
N ALA A 109 -2.02 -4.47 19.69
CA ALA A 109 -0.70 -4.00 19.25
C ALA A 109 -0.75 -2.71 18.43
N HIS A 110 -1.92 -2.23 17.98
CA HIS A 110 -2.07 -0.90 17.41
C HIS A 110 -2.30 0.13 18.53
N PRO A 111 -1.62 1.29 18.50
CA PRO A 111 -1.92 2.38 19.45
C PRO A 111 -3.40 2.75 19.51
N LEU A 112 -4.11 2.78 18.38
CA LEU A 112 -5.57 3.03 18.35
C LEU A 112 -6.44 1.82 18.74
N LYS A 113 -5.84 0.72 19.23
CA LYS A 113 -6.51 -0.45 19.83
C LYS A 113 -7.61 -1.10 19.00
N ARG A 114 -7.50 -1.03 17.67
CA ARG A 114 -8.40 -1.71 16.73
C ARG A 114 -7.66 -2.16 15.48
N LEU A 115 -8.28 -3.03 14.70
CA LEU A 115 -7.88 -3.32 13.33
C LEU A 115 -8.35 -2.21 12.39
N GLY A 116 -7.66 -2.03 11.27
CA GLY A 116 -8.12 -1.16 10.20
C GLY A 116 -9.42 -1.65 9.56
N GLU A 117 -10.14 -0.74 8.95
CA GLU A 117 -11.28 -1.02 8.09
C GLU A 117 -11.02 -0.45 6.69
N GLY A 118 -11.63 -1.01 5.65
CA GLY A 118 -11.43 -0.54 4.28
C GLY A 118 -11.67 0.96 4.12
N LYS A 119 -12.64 1.52 4.85
CA LYS A 119 -12.95 2.96 4.84
C LYS A 119 -11.80 3.84 5.34
N ASP A 120 -10.94 3.33 6.25
CA ASP A 120 -9.80 4.11 6.76
C ASP A 120 -8.81 4.44 5.63
N SER A 121 -8.44 3.43 4.84
CA SER A 121 -7.57 3.62 3.67
C SER A 121 -8.28 4.32 2.51
N ALA A 122 -9.56 4.06 2.31
CA ALA A 122 -10.36 4.68 1.25
C ALA A 122 -10.50 6.20 1.45
N ALA A 123 -10.61 6.67 2.70
CA ALA A 123 -10.69 8.11 3.00
C ALA A 123 -9.40 8.84 2.56
N LEU A 124 -8.22 8.28 2.87
CA LEU A 124 -6.95 8.86 2.42
C LEU A 124 -6.81 8.75 0.89
N ALA A 125 -7.14 7.62 0.29
CA ALA A 125 -7.08 7.46 -1.16
C ALA A 125 -7.97 8.47 -1.88
N LYS A 126 -9.21 8.71 -1.37
CA LYS A 126 -10.10 9.75 -1.89
C LYS A 126 -9.44 11.13 -1.83
N PHE A 127 -8.89 11.52 -0.69
CA PHE A 127 -8.17 12.79 -0.54
C PHE A 127 -7.02 12.91 -1.57
N LEU A 128 -6.21 11.86 -1.72
CA LEU A 128 -5.07 11.86 -2.64
C LEU A 128 -5.49 11.89 -4.12
N LEU A 129 -6.69 11.47 -4.46
CA LEU A 129 -7.22 11.50 -5.83
C LEU A 129 -7.91 12.81 -6.20
N THR A 130 -8.22 13.67 -5.23
CA THR A 130 -8.92 14.96 -5.45
C THR A 130 -7.95 16.15 -5.44
N GLU A 131 -8.46 17.32 -5.82
CA GLU A 131 -7.72 18.58 -5.81
C GLU A 131 -7.31 19.02 -4.40
N ASP A 132 -7.95 18.52 -3.34
CA ASP A 132 -7.58 18.80 -1.95
C ASP A 132 -6.12 18.42 -1.64
N SER A 133 -5.55 17.52 -2.44
CA SER A 133 -4.15 17.08 -2.34
C SER A 133 -3.26 17.62 -3.48
N SER A 134 -3.62 18.75 -4.10
CA SER A 134 -2.90 19.31 -5.26
C SER A 134 -1.41 19.61 -5.03
N TRP A 135 -0.98 19.72 -3.77
CA TRP A 135 0.42 19.92 -3.36
C TRP A 135 1.07 18.67 -2.74
N VAL A 136 0.48 17.47 -2.96
CA VAL A 136 0.94 16.19 -2.40
C VAL A 136 1.30 15.23 -3.52
N THR A 137 2.58 14.90 -3.68
CA THR A 137 3.08 13.88 -4.61
C THR A 137 4.31 13.19 -4.05
N GLY A 138 4.60 11.97 -4.45
CA GLY A 138 5.75 11.17 -4.04
C GLY A 138 5.66 10.65 -2.58
N GLN A 139 4.48 10.69 -1.95
CA GLN A 139 4.35 10.34 -0.54
C GLN A 139 3.92 8.88 -0.37
N ILE A 140 4.51 8.21 0.62
CA ILE A 140 4.06 6.93 1.15
C ILE A 140 3.46 7.20 2.53
N ILE A 141 2.14 7.11 2.64
CA ILE A 141 1.41 7.50 3.86
C ILE A 141 0.82 6.28 4.55
N ALA A 142 1.25 6.04 5.79
CA ALA A 142 0.74 4.95 6.60
C ALA A 142 -0.68 5.24 7.09
N VAL A 143 -1.56 4.23 6.96
CA VAL A 143 -2.91 4.20 7.56
C VAL A 143 -2.98 2.97 8.46
N ASP A 144 -2.45 3.08 9.66
CA ASP A 144 -2.03 1.94 10.46
C ASP A 144 -2.37 2.04 11.96
N GLY A 145 -3.13 3.04 12.35
CA GLY A 145 -3.46 3.26 13.76
C GLY A 145 -2.24 3.52 14.66
N GLY A 146 -1.15 4.04 14.07
CA GLY A 146 0.10 4.34 14.77
C GLY A 146 1.09 3.16 14.85
N ARG A 147 0.77 2.01 14.25
CA ARG A 147 1.53 0.76 14.38
C ARG A 147 3.00 0.86 13.95
N SER A 148 3.30 1.60 12.90
CA SER A 148 4.66 1.69 12.37
C SER A 148 5.54 2.70 13.06
N LYS A 149 4.97 3.69 13.76
CA LYS A 149 5.70 4.82 14.34
C LYS A 149 5.66 4.88 15.86
N LEU A 150 4.62 4.38 16.50
CA LEU A 150 4.36 4.57 17.92
C LEU A 150 4.47 3.28 18.75
N SER A 151 4.76 2.13 18.17
CA SER A 151 4.82 0.84 18.86
C SER A 151 6.14 0.11 18.66
#